data_e054ee262e3ae880875669abe6182a42
#
_entry.id   e054ee262e3ae880875669abe6182a42
#
_cell.length_a   1.000
_cell.length_b   1.000
_cell.length_c   1.000
_cell.angle_alpha   90.00
_cell.angle_beta   90.00
_cell.angle_gamma   90.00
#
_symmetry.space_group_name_H-M   'P 1'
#
loop_
_entity.id
_entity.type
_entity.pdbx_description
1 polymer ?
#
loop_
_entity_poly.entity_id
_entity_poly.type
_entity_poly.pdbx_seq_one_letter_code
_entity_poly.pdbx_strand_id
1 'polypeptide(L)'
;MEIGAVVGAAPAENVRRERPGKGDVVVLIGGRTGRDGCGGATGSSKAHDEKSIEACGAEVQKGNPLTERKLQRLFRNKSFARMVKRCNDFGAGGVCVAIGELADSLDIDLDRVPKKYEGLDGTELAISESQERMAVVVAREDVDRAVTLAGEENLEATPVATV
;
A
#
# COMPACT_ATOMS: atom_id res chain seq x y z
N MET A 1 26.10 2.05 -13.96
CA MET A 1 25.15 1.02 -13.51
C MET A 1 25.24 0.98 -12.00
N GLU A 2 24.14 1.23 -11.31
CA GLU A 2 24.06 1.18 -9.85
C GLU A 2 23.32 -0.10 -9.44
N ILE A 3 23.81 -0.76 -8.42
CA ILE A 3 23.21 -1.98 -7.88
C ILE A 3 23.02 -1.80 -6.38
N GLY A 4 21.78 -1.94 -5.92
CA GLY A 4 21.43 -1.92 -4.50
C GLY A 4 21.07 -3.32 -3.99
N ALA A 5 21.40 -3.59 -2.75
CA ALA A 5 20.95 -4.80 -2.05
C ALA A 5 20.43 -4.43 -0.67
N VAL A 6 19.29 -5.04 -0.28
CA VAL A 6 18.71 -4.89 1.05
C VAL A 6 18.56 -6.28 1.68
N VAL A 7 19.00 -6.40 2.93
CA VAL A 7 18.84 -7.64 3.71
C VAL A 7 18.06 -7.30 4.98
N GLY A 8 16.99 -8.06 5.21
CA GLY A 8 16.17 -7.95 6.42
C GLY A 8 16.13 -9.28 7.17
N ALA A 9 15.91 -9.22 8.48
CA ALA A 9 15.70 -10.37 9.33
C ALA A 9 14.57 -10.13 10.33
N ALA A 10 13.80 -11.18 10.61
CA ALA A 10 12.73 -11.17 11.61
C ALA A 10 12.71 -12.52 12.35
N PRO A 11 12.20 -12.56 13.60
CA PRO A 11 11.92 -13.83 14.27
C PRO A 11 10.96 -14.69 13.43
N ALA A 12 11.28 -15.98 13.28
CA ALA A 12 10.50 -16.87 12.41
C ALA A 12 9.01 -16.94 12.81
N GLU A 13 8.69 -16.85 14.09
CA GLU A 13 7.32 -16.86 14.61
C GLU A 13 6.51 -15.61 14.26
N ASN A 14 7.16 -14.54 13.77
CA ASN A 14 6.50 -13.32 13.31
C ASN A 14 6.29 -13.31 11.79
N VAL A 15 6.79 -14.33 11.08
CA VAL A 15 6.63 -14.45 9.63
C VAL A 15 5.47 -15.40 9.35
N ARG A 16 4.39 -14.88 8.79
CA ARG A 16 3.22 -15.67 8.36
C ARG A 16 3.06 -15.58 6.85
N ARG A 17 2.63 -16.69 6.25
CA ARG A 17 2.25 -16.79 4.84
C ARG A 17 1.04 -17.71 4.75
N GLU A 18 -0.11 -17.22 5.19
CA GLU A 18 -1.35 -17.96 5.16
C GLU A 18 -2.15 -17.57 3.92
N ARG A 19 -2.87 -18.54 3.37
CA ARG A 19 -3.83 -18.25 2.31
C ARG A 19 -5.01 -17.52 2.93
N PRO A 20 -5.36 -16.31 2.44
CA PRO A 20 -6.55 -15.61 2.89
C PRO A 20 -7.81 -16.43 2.62
N GLY A 21 -8.76 -16.36 3.52
CA GLY A 21 -10.03 -17.08 3.45
C GLY A 21 -11.21 -16.13 3.36
N LYS A 22 -12.37 -16.68 2.98
CA LYS A 22 -13.61 -15.92 2.88
C LYS A 22 -13.92 -15.17 4.17
N GLY A 23 -14.16 -13.87 4.03
CA GLY A 23 -14.47 -12.96 5.13
C GLY A 23 -13.25 -12.25 5.74
N ASP A 24 -12.03 -12.63 5.36
CA ASP A 24 -10.85 -11.85 5.70
C ASP A 24 -10.92 -10.46 5.09
N VAL A 25 -10.24 -9.50 5.69
CA VAL A 25 -10.32 -8.09 5.31
C VAL A 25 -8.94 -7.59 4.91
N VAL A 26 -8.89 -6.83 3.82
CA VAL A 26 -7.69 -6.09 3.41
C VAL A 26 -7.73 -4.71 4.01
N VAL A 27 -6.72 -4.38 4.79
CA VAL A 27 -6.51 -3.05 5.38
C VAL A 27 -5.37 -2.36 4.65
N LEU A 28 -5.64 -1.18 4.08
CA LEU A 28 -4.64 -0.29 3.51
C LEU A 28 -4.07 0.58 4.63
N ILE A 29 -2.75 0.59 4.80
CA ILE A 29 -2.06 1.30 5.87
C ILE A 29 -0.98 2.20 5.29
N GLY A 30 -0.89 3.43 5.77
CA GLY A 30 0.19 4.35 5.43
C GLY A 30 -0.27 5.63 4.77
N GLY A 31 0.40 6.01 3.67
CA GLY A 31 0.13 7.25 2.94
C GLY A 31 -1.19 7.25 2.19
N ARG A 32 -1.66 8.44 1.82
CA ARG A 32 -2.86 8.62 1.01
C ARG A 32 -2.55 8.57 -0.49
N THR A 33 -3.55 8.28 -1.29
CA THR A 33 -3.48 8.11 -2.73
C THR A 33 -3.54 9.45 -3.48
N GLY A 34 -2.61 9.66 -4.39
CA GLY A 34 -2.60 10.76 -5.36
C GLY A 34 -2.45 10.22 -6.79
N ARG A 35 -2.05 11.07 -7.75
CA ARG A 35 -1.77 10.67 -9.14
C ARG A 35 -0.39 10.07 -9.35
N ASP A 36 0.31 9.75 -8.28
CA ASP A 36 1.66 9.20 -8.34
C ASP A 36 1.69 7.95 -9.25
N GLY A 37 2.51 7.97 -10.29
CA GLY A 37 2.67 6.84 -11.22
C GLY A 37 1.50 6.58 -12.18
N CYS A 38 0.43 7.39 -12.19
CA CYS A 38 -0.73 7.16 -13.07
C CYS A 38 -0.39 7.23 -14.57
N GLY A 39 0.70 7.90 -14.96
CA GLY A 39 1.24 7.88 -16.31
C GLY A 39 1.90 6.55 -16.69
N GLY A 40 2.10 5.66 -15.72
CA GLY A 40 2.65 4.32 -15.88
C GLY A 40 4.09 4.28 -16.38
N ALA A 41 4.59 3.08 -16.66
CA ALA A 41 5.95 2.84 -17.18
C ALA A 41 6.21 3.56 -18.51
N THR A 42 5.18 3.83 -19.30
CA THR A 42 5.28 4.59 -20.54
C THR A 42 5.68 6.03 -20.28
N GLY A 43 5.20 6.66 -19.20
CA GLY A 43 5.59 8.00 -18.79
C GLY A 43 7.06 8.07 -18.38
N SER A 44 7.54 7.10 -17.62
CA SER A 44 8.93 7.03 -17.15
C SER A 44 9.93 6.67 -18.26
N SER A 45 9.46 6.11 -19.38
CA SER A 45 10.29 5.72 -20.52
C SER A 45 10.44 6.80 -21.60
N LYS A 46 9.74 7.93 -21.48
CA LYS A 46 9.85 9.06 -22.40
C LYS A 46 11.01 9.97 -22.03
N ALA A 47 11.65 10.57 -23.03
CA ALA A 47 12.60 11.67 -22.80
C ALA A 47 11.84 12.83 -22.15
N HIS A 48 12.34 13.28 -20.99
CA HIS A 48 11.75 14.40 -20.27
C HIS A 48 12.32 15.72 -20.82
N ASP A 49 11.44 16.67 -21.12
CA ASP A 49 11.74 18.05 -21.48
C ASP A 49 11.20 19.00 -20.37
N GLU A 50 11.47 20.30 -20.50
CA GLU A 50 11.02 21.28 -19.51
C GLU A 50 9.49 21.31 -19.36
N LYS A 51 8.72 20.96 -20.41
CA LYS A 51 7.26 20.91 -20.39
C LYS A 51 6.73 19.66 -19.66
N SER A 52 7.56 18.62 -19.56
CA SER A 52 7.20 17.40 -18.85
C SER A 52 7.00 17.65 -17.35
N ILE A 53 7.73 18.57 -16.75
CA ILE A 53 7.61 18.94 -15.34
C ILE A 53 6.25 19.58 -15.06
N GLU A 54 5.77 20.45 -15.95
CA GLU A 54 4.47 21.12 -15.80
C GLU A 54 3.31 20.13 -16.05
N ALA A 55 3.45 19.27 -17.06
CA ALA A 55 2.39 18.34 -17.45
C ALA A 55 2.27 17.11 -16.53
N CYS A 56 3.39 16.59 -16.03
CA CYS A 56 3.45 15.32 -15.30
C CYS A 56 3.89 15.47 -13.84
N GLY A 57 4.02 16.68 -13.32
CA GLY A 57 4.53 16.91 -11.96
C GLY A 57 3.70 16.23 -10.85
N ALA A 58 2.40 16.02 -11.08
CA ALA A 58 1.52 15.31 -10.15
C ALA A 58 1.73 13.79 -10.17
N GLU A 59 2.28 13.25 -11.27
CA GLU A 59 2.49 11.81 -11.48
C GLU A 59 3.85 11.31 -10.98
N VAL A 60 4.74 12.22 -10.61
CA VAL A 60 6.05 11.86 -10.05
C VAL A 60 5.85 11.19 -8.69
N GLN A 61 6.34 9.98 -8.56
CA GLN A 61 6.35 9.28 -7.27
C GLN A 61 7.22 10.02 -6.27
N LYS A 62 6.68 10.28 -5.09
CA LYS A 62 7.35 11.02 -4.02
C LYS A 62 7.47 10.14 -2.80
N GLY A 63 8.70 9.87 -2.37
CA GLY A 63 8.99 9.15 -1.14
C GLY A 63 8.61 9.96 0.11
N ASN A 64 8.19 9.25 1.16
CA ASN A 64 7.91 9.80 2.47
C ASN A 64 8.62 8.99 3.56
N PRO A 65 9.90 9.29 3.86
CA PRO A 65 10.68 8.49 4.79
C PRO A 65 10.12 8.49 6.22
N LEU A 66 9.34 9.50 6.60
CA LEU A 66 8.66 9.52 7.88
C LEU A 66 7.57 8.44 7.95
N THR A 67 6.72 8.35 6.92
CA THR A 67 5.69 7.31 6.83
C THR A 67 6.31 5.92 6.74
N GLU A 68 7.35 5.77 5.93
CA GLU A 68 8.13 4.53 5.84
C GLU A 68 8.65 4.07 7.20
N ARG A 69 9.24 4.98 7.98
CA ARG A 69 9.75 4.66 9.32
C ARG A 69 8.63 4.20 10.27
N LYS A 70 7.45 4.82 10.19
CA LYS A 70 6.29 4.41 10.99
C LYS A 70 5.80 3.02 10.61
N LEU A 71 5.72 2.72 9.30
CA LEU A 71 5.37 1.38 8.79
C LEU A 71 6.37 0.33 9.30
N GLN A 72 7.67 0.60 9.22
CA GLN A 72 8.70 -0.31 9.74
C GLN A 72 8.51 -0.57 11.24
N ARG A 73 8.14 0.43 12.04
CA ARG A 73 7.87 0.27 13.46
C ARG A 73 6.65 -0.60 13.70
N LEU A 74 5.56 -0.37 12.96
CA LEU A 74 4.33 -1.16 13.04
C LEU A 74 4.62 -2.63 12.72
N PHE A 75 5.30 -2.93 11.63
CA PHE A 75 5.64 -4.31 11.24
C PHE A 75 6.62 -5.00 12.20
N ARG A 76 7.36 -4.25 13.02
CA ARG A 76 8.17 -4.81 14.10
C ARG A 76 7.36 -5.11 15.38
N ASN A 77 6.14 -4.63 15.49
CA ASN A 77 5.25 -4.98 16.59
C ASN A 77 4.79 -6.43 16.44
N LYS A 78 5.13 -7.28 17.41
CA LYS A 78 4.82 -8.73 17.38
C LYS A 78 3.32 -8.99 17.27
N SER A 79 2.50 -8.20 17.97
CA SER A 79 1.05 -8.36 17.94
C SER A 79 0.49 -8.07 16.56
N PHE A 80 1.00 -7.03 15.88
CA PHE A 80 0.61 -6.70 14.51
C PHE A 80 1.13 -7.77 13.53
N ALA A 81 2.42 -8.07 13.54
CA ALA A 81 3.03 -9.00 12.58
C ALA A 81 2.36 -10.39 12.59
N ARG A 82 1.92 -10.86 13.77
CA ARG A 82 1.29 -12.18 13.92
C ARG A 82 -0.16 -12.24 13.47
N MET A 83 -0.87 -11.13 13.30
CA MET A 83 -2.23 -11.12 12.74
C MET A 83 -2.23 -10.97 11.21
N VAL A 84 -1.15 -10.49 10.61
CA VAL A 84 -1.03 -10.33 9.16
C VAL A 84 -0.86 -11.70 8.49
N LYS A 85 -1.83 -12.12 7.70
CA LYS A 85 -1.80 -13.37 6.92
C LYS A 85 -0.95 -13.24 5.66
N ARG A 86 -1.13 -12.13 4.94
CA ARG A 86 -0.37 -11.70 3.76
C ARG A 86 -0.26 -10.20 3.71
N CYS A 87 0.73 -9.69 3.01
CA CYS A 87 0.87 -8.27 2.72
C CYS A 87 1.60 -8.05 1.39
N ASN A 88 1.29 -6.92 0.76
CA ASN A 88 2.04 -6.37 -0.36
C ASN A 88 2.28 -4.88 -0.11
N ASP A 89 3.38 -4.37 -0.65
CA ASP A 89 3.61 -2.94 -0.79
C ASP A 89 2.89 -2.40 -2.05
N PHE A 90 2.76 -1.09 -2.13
CA PHE A 90 2.20 -0.42 -3.30
C PHE A 90 3.33 0.03 -4.22
N GLY A 91 3.53 -0.72 -5.29
CA GLY A 91 4.39 -0.39 -6.42
C GLY A 91 3.58 -0.23 -7.69
N ALA A 92 4.16 -0.66 -8.82
CA ALA A 92 3.53 -0.63 -10.13
C ALA A 92 2.17 -1.33 -10.13
N GLY A 93 1.16 -0.67 -10.70
CA GLY A 93 -0.21 -1.16 -10.78
C GLY A 93 -1.09 -0.83 -9.57
N GLY A 94 -0.56 -0.16 -8.54
CA GLY A 94 -1.33 0.39 -7.42
C GLY A 94 -2.23 -0.64 -6.71
N VAL A 95 -3.47 -0.26 -6.44
CA VAL A 95 -4.48 -1.13 -5.80
C VAL A 95 -4.72 -2.41 -6.60
N CYS A 96 -4.76 -2.33 -7.94
CA CYS A 96 -5.01 -3.50 -8.79
C CYS A 96 -4.00 -4.62 -8.55
N VAL A 97 -2.73 -4.28 -8.35
CA VAL A 97 -1.67 -5.26 -8.10
C VAL A 97 -1.50 -5.52 -6.61
N ALA A 98 -1.27 -4.48 -5.81
CA ALA A 98 -0.97 -4.63 -4.38
C ALA A 98 -2.08 -5.37 -3.61
N ILE A 99 -3.34 -5.10 -3.94
CA ILE A 99 -4.49 -5.77 -3.32
C ILE A 99 -4.90 -7.00 -4.14
N GLY A 100 -4.97 -6.86 -5.48
CA GLY A 100 -5.44 -7.93 -6.37
C GLY A 100 -4.66 -9.24 -6.29
N GLU A 101 -3.39 -9.20 -5.92
CA GLU A 101 -2.54 -10.39 -5.75
C GLU A 101 -2.64 -11.06 -4.37
N LEU A 102 -3.37 -10.47 -3.42
CA LEU A 102 -3.45 -10.99 -2.05
C LEU A 102 -4.32 -12.23 -1.92
N ALA A 103 -5.37 -12.35 -2.73
CA ALA A 103 -6.30 -13.49 -2.70
C ALA A 103 -6.88 -13.80 -4.08
N ASP A 104 -7.46 -14.99 -4.23
CA ASP A 104 -8.02 -15.46 -5.51
C ASP A 104 -9.30 -14.71 -5.91
N SER A 105 -10.00 -14.12 -4.95
CA SER A 105 -11.21 -13.32 -5.16
C SER A 105 -11.29 -12.22 -4.11
N LEU A 106 -11.62 -11.00 -4.54
CA LEU A 106 -11.68 -9.81 -3.69
C LEU A 106 -12.82 -8.91 -4.14
N ASP A 107 -13.53 -8.39 -3.17
CA ASP A 107 -14.45 -7.26 -3.33
C ASP A 107 -13.74 -6.00 -2.82
N ILE A 108 -13.34 -5.12 -3.75
CA ILE A 108 -12.52 -3.93 -3.46
C ILE A 108 -13.40 -2.68 -3.55
N ASP A 109 -13.49 -1.94 -2.46
CA ASP A 109 -14.21 -0.67 -2.36
C ASP A 109 -13.23 0.51 -2.59
N LEU A 110 -13.17 0.99 -3.83
CA LEU A 110 -12.29 2.11 -4.20
C LEU A 110 -12.69 3.43 -3.53
N ASP A 111 -13.96 3.61 -3.16
CA ASP A 111 -14.42 4.83 -2.50
C ASP A 111 -13.83 4.96 -1.08
N ARG A 112 -13.44 3.85 -0.48
CA ARG A 112 -12.77 3.81 0.83
C ARG A 112 -11.27 4.05 0.78
N VAL A 113 -10.67 4.05 -0.39
CA VAL A 113 -9.23 4.30 -0.53
C VAL A 113 -8.92 5.75 -0.13
N PRO A 114 -8.07 5.98 0.89
CA PRO A 114 -7.73 7.32 1.35
C PRO A 114 -7.08 8.16 0.27
N LYS A 115 -7.58 9.37 0.04
CA LYS A 115 -7.14 10.29 -1.01
C LYS A 115 -6.34 11.47 -0.45
N LYS A 116 -5.30 11.90 -1.16
CA LYS A 116 -4.54 13.14 -0.84
C LYS A 116 -5.38 14.38 -1.12
N TYR A 117 -6.25 14.33 -2.14
CA TYR A 117 -7.08 15.44 -2.62
C TYR A 117 -8.27 14.88 -3.41
N GLU A 118 -9.27 15.71 -3.61
CA GLU A 118 -10.46 15.37 -4.41
C GLU A 118 -10.15 15.37 -5.91
N GLY A 119 -11.05 14.76 -6.72
CA GLY A 119 -10.97 14.73 -8.17
C GLY A 119 -10.14 13.59 -8.74
N LEU A 120 -9.79 12.58 -7.93
CA LEU A 120 -9.28 11.30 -8.42
C LEU A 120 -10.46 10.45 -8.89
N ASP A 121 -10.37 9.95 -10.11
CA ASP A 121 -11.34 8.99 -10.65
C ASP A 121 -11.03 7.55 -10.20
N GLY A 122 -11.94 6.62 -10.53
CA GLY A 122 -11.79 5.21 -10.15
C GLY A 122 -10.55 4.55 -10.77
N THR A 123 -10.17 4.94 -11.99
CA THR A 123 -8.97 4.41 -12.65
C THR A 123 -7.72 4.90 -11.93
N GLU A 124 -7.63 6.20 -11.65
CA GLU A 124 -6.50 6.78 -10.93
C GLU A 124 -6.34 6.16 -9.54
N LEU A 125 -7.44 5.94 -8.82
CA LEU A 125 -7.43 5.24 -7.52
C LEU A 125 -6.93 3.80 -7.64
N ALA A 126 -7.34 3.09 -8.70
CA ALA A 126 -7.01 1.69 -8.90
C ALA A 126 -5.54 1.47 -9.29
N ILE A 127 -4.93 2.38 -10.04
CA ILE A 127 -3.57 2.20 -10.59
C ILE A 127 -2.50 3.07 -9.94
N SER A 128 -2.87 4.02 -9.09
CA SER A 128 -1.92 4.92 -8.45
C SER A 128 -0.82 4.18 -7.68
N GLU A 129 0.41 4.61 -7.88
CA GLU A 129 1.61 4.06 -7.26
C GLU A 129 2.11 4.93 -6.10
N SER A 130 1.21 5.65 -5.40
CA SER A 130 1.60 6.45 -4.23
C SER A 130 2.36 5.60 -3.23
N GLN A 131 3.55 6.07 -2.85
CA GLN A 131 4.52 5.32 -2.05
C GLN A 131 4.16 5.26 -0.55
N GLU A 132 4.87 4.41 0.17
CA GLU A 132 4.73 4.17 1.61
C GLU A 132 3.28 3.81 2.01
N ARG A 133 2.71 2.88 1.24
CA ARG A 133 1.45 2.22 1.55
C ARG A 133 1.67 0.71 1.61
N MET A 134 0.96 0.06 2.52
CA MET A 134 0.94 -1.40 2.63
C MET A 134 -0.50 -1.90 2.61
N ALA A 135 -0.75 -2.95 1.85
CA ALA A 135 -1.99 -3.71 1.93
C ALA A 135 -1.74 -4.96 2.78
N VAL A 136 -2.49 -5.15 3.85
CA VAL A 136 -2.38 -6.30 4.74
C VAL A 136 -3.70 -7.04 4.82
N VAL A 137 -3.65 -8.37 4.80
CA VAL A 137 -4.82 -9.23 5.03
C VAL A 137 -4.82 -9.69 6.47
N VAL A 138 -5.91 -9.42 7.16
CA VAL A 138 -6.15 -9.87 8.54
C VAL A 138 -7.49 -10.58 8.65
N ALA A 139 -7.68 -11.40 9.69
CA ALA A 139 -8.99 -11.94 10.02
C ALA A 139 -9.95 -10.79 10.37
N ARG A 140 -11.25 -10.98 10.09
CA ARG A 140 -12.27 -9.93 10.33
C ARG A 140 -12.29 -9.44 11.78
N GLU A 141 -12.11 -10.34 12.72
CA GLU A 141 -12.04 -10.05 14.16
C GLU A 141 -10.80 -9.24 14.58
N ASP A 142 -9.74 -9.26 13.77
CA ASP A 142 -8.49 -8.56 14.05
C ASP A 142 -8.44 -7.14 13.46
N VAL A 143 -9.42 -6.73 12.65
CA VAL A 143 -9.42 -5.44 11.94
C VAL A 143 -9.28 -4.26 12.88
N ASP A 144 -10.13 -4.18 13.92
CA ASP A 144 -10.11 -3.06 14.86
C ASP A 144 -8.78 -2.99 15.64
N ARG A 145 -8.21 -4.16 15.93
CA ARG A 145 -6.91 -4.24 16.60
C ARG A 145 -5.79 -3.77 15.66
N ALA A 146 -5.81 -4.17 14.40
CA ALA A 146 -4.84 -3.73 13.40
C ALA A 146 -4.89 -2.21 13.21
N VAL A 147 -6.10 -1.63 13.09
CA VAL A 147 -6.30 -0.17 12.99
C VAL A 147 -5.80 0.55 14.24
N THR A 148 -6.07 0.02 15.44
CA THR A 148 -5.58 0.60 16.70
C THR A 148 -4.06 0.63 16.73
N LEU A 149 -3.39 -0.49 16.41
CA LEU A 149 -1.93 -0.58 16.41
C LEU A 149 -1.29 0.35 15.38
N ALA A 150 -1.91 0.51 14.21
CA ALA A 150 -1.47 1.49 13.22
C ALA A 150 -1.59 2.92 13.77
N GLY A 151 -2.69 3.23 14.46
CA GLY A 151 -2.92 4.53 15.11
C GLY A 151 -1.89 4.85 16.20
N GLU A 152 -1.41 3.86 16.95
CA GLU A 152 -0.34 4.02 17.96
C GLU A 152 0.98 4.50 17.30
N GLU A 153 1.21 4.15 16.04
CA GLU A 153 2.35 4.64 15.24
C GLU A 153 2.01 5.91 14.43
N ASN A 154 0.85 6.52 14.64
CA ASN A 154 0.33 7.64 13.86
C ASN A 154 0.25 7.35 12.36
N LEU A 155 -0.22 6.16 12.00
CA LEU A 155 -0.54 5.74 10.64
C LEU A 155 -2.05 5.72 10.45
N GLU A 156 -2.50 6.13 9.28
CA GLU A 156 -3.86 5.90 8.81
C GLU A 156 -3.98 4.43 8.38
N ALA A 157 -5.09 3.79 8.75
CA ALA A 157 -5.37 2.41 8.39
C ALA A 157 -6.86 2.28 8.06
N THR A 158 -7.17 1.83 6.84
CA THR A 158 -8.54 1.79 6.32
C THR A 158 -8.83 0.42 5.72
N PRO A 159 -9.89 -0.29 6.18
CA PRO A 159 -10.38 -1.48 5.50
C PRO A 159 -10.94 -1.11 4.11
N VAL A 160 -10.39 -1.70 3.05
CA VAL A 160 -10.71 -1.35 1.65
C VAL A 160 -11.18 -2.51 0.80
N ALA A 161 -11.03 -3.76 1.28
CA ALA A 161 -11.52 -4.92 0.54
C ALA A 161 -11.87 -6.07 1.48
N THR A 162 -12.64 -7.01 0.94
CA THR A 162 -13.00 -8.28 1.60
C THR A 162 -12.67 -9.45 0.66
N VAL A 163 -12.13 -10.53 1.22
CA VAL A 163 -11.84 -11.80 0.53
C VAL A 163 -13.11 -12.62 0.40
#